data_71d2eb27e992a058f9055489f56b0159
#
_entry.id   71d2eb27e992a058f9055489f56b0159
#
_cell.length_a   1.000
_cell.length_b   1.000
_cell.length_c   1.000
_cell.angle_alpha   90.00
_cell.angle_beta   90.00
_cell.angle_gamma   90.00
#
_symmetry.space_group_name_H-M   'P 1'
#
loop_
_entity.id
_entity.type
_entity.pdbx_description
1 polymer ?
#
loop_
_entity_poly.entity_id
_entity_poly.type
_entity_poly.pdbx_seq_one_letter_code
_entity_poly.pdbx_strand_id
1 'polypeptide(L)'
;MKNVLRFLVVAALFVFAVRAADDVVSAVHGTVTKLDSGTKTMVVKTKDGTEHTVHFVDKTTVWGADKTAAGAKDTFKGLSEGSEVVVHYTKKGTVDTATEIDKIGKDGLKSIDGTVTKVGKDGKTVVVKSADGTEHTFEVAGHDTADAAKDIGKSTDKAAKATVYYTDEGGKKVAHFFEKF
;
A
#
# COMPACT_ATOMS: atom_id res chain seq x y z
N MET A 1 23.25 -65.51 32.16
CA MET A 1 23.37 -64.08 32.57
C MET A 1 22.91 -63.28 31.39
N LYS A 2 21.69 -62.70 31.49
CA LYS A 2 20.99 -62.08 30.37
C LYS A 2 21.16 -60.58 30.44
N ASN A 3 21.94 -60.00 29.54
CA ASN A 3 22.05 -58.55 29.41
C ASN A 3 20.92 -58.01 28.55
N VAL A 4 19.98 -57.31 29.17
CA VAL A 4 18.90 -56.61 28.52
C VAL A 4 19.41 -55.19 28.16
N LEU A 5 19.74 -54.98 26.90
CA LEU A 5 20.12 -53.67 26.34
C LEU A 5 18.83 -52.86 26.13
N ARG A 6 18.59 -51.87 26.98
CA ARG A 6 17.50 -50.91 26.83
C ARG A 6 17.89 -49.86 25.78
N PHE A 7 17.27 -49.93 24.59
CA PHE A 7 17.31 -48.86 23.60
C PHE A 7 16.38 -47.75 24.05
N LEU A 8 16.96 -46.62 24.39
CA LEU A 8 16.24 -45.38 24.69
C LEU A 8 16.06 -44.64 23.36
N VAL A 9 14.87 -44.71 22.76
CA VAL A 9 14.54 -43.93 21.56
C VAL A 9 14.21 -42.54 22.01
N VAL A 10 15.15 -41.60 21.80
CA VAL A 10 14.90 -40.16 21.95
C VAL A 10 14.23 -39.69 20.68
N ALA A 11 12.90 -39.53 20.74
CA ALA A 11 12.14 -38.87 19.69
C ALA A 11 12.41 -37.37 19.76
N ALA A 12 13.31 -36.87 18.90
CA ALA A 12 13.49 -35.43 18.70
C ALA A 12 12.26 -34.86 17.99
N LEU A 13 11.38 -34.21 18.73
CA LEU A 13 10.31 -33.39 18.19
C LEU A 13 10.93 -32.16 17.50
N PHE A 14 11.09 -32.22 16.17
CA PHE A 14 11.35 -31.03 15.36
C PHE A 14 10.06 -30.19 15.34
N VAL A 15 10.00 -29.19 16.20
CA VAL A 15 9.03 -28.12 16.09
C VAL A 15 9.46 -27.25 14.91
N PHE A 16 8.90 -27.49 13.73
CA PHE A 16 8.98 -26.53 12.64
C PHE A 16 8.19 -25.28 13.07
N ALA A 17 8.91 -24.26 13.52
CA ALA A 17 8.36 -22.92 13.62
C ALA A 17 8.05 -22.47 12.18
N VAL A 18 6.78 -22.63 11.78
CA VAL A 18 6.26 -21.96 10.58
C VAL A 18 6.29 -20.48 10.94
N ARG A 19 7.33 -19.77 10.47
CA ARG A 19 7.30 -18.33 10.44
C ARG A 19 6.18 -17.99 9.46
N ALA A 20 5.11 -17.38 9.96
CA ALA A 20 4.19 -16.67 9.08
C ALA A 20 5.06 -15.71 8.27
N ALA A 21 5.09 -15.88 6.96
CA ALA A 21 5.67 -14.88 6.08
C ALA A 21 4.88 -13.61 6.37
N ASP A 22 5.57 -12.53 6.74
CA ASP A 22 4.93 -11.24 6.86
C ASP A 22 4.20 -10.99 5.53
N ASP A 23 2.89 -10.71 5.60
CA ASP A 23 2.10 -10.45 4.42
C ASP A 23 2.72 -9.24 3.71
N VAL A 24 3.20 -9.43 2.48
CA VAL A 24 3.77 -8.33 1.70
C VAL A 24 2.65 -7.36 1.40
N VAL A 25 2.80 -6.12 1.86
CA VAL A 25 1.88 -5.04 1.51
C VAL A 25 2.29 -4.51 0.14
N SER A 26 1.35 -4.52 -0.78
CA SER A 26 1.50 -3.95 -2.13
C SER A 26 0.55 -2.77 -2.27
N ALA A 27 0.84 -1.88 -3.20
CA ALA A 27 -0.05 -0.78 -3.51
C ALA A 27 -0.30 -0.68 -5.02
N VAL A 28 -1.51 -0.24 -5.38
CA VAL A 28 -1.91 0.01 -6.76
C VAL A 28 -2.70 1.31 -6.86
N HIS A 29 -2.37 2.13 -7.86
CA HIS A 29 -3.11 3.32 -8.23
C HIS A 29 -4.00 3.04 -9.44
N GLY A 30 -5.24 3.51 -9.40
CA GLY A 30 -6.16 3.38 -10.52
C GLY A 30 -7.55 3.94 -10.25
N THR A 31 -8.45 3.66 -11.19
CA THR A 31 -9.86 4.07 -11.12
C THR A 31 -10.74 2.87 -10.76
N VAL A 32 -11.64 3.06 -9.84
CA VAL A 32 -12.66 2.06 -9.47
C VAL A 32 -13.62 1.88 -10.65
N THR A 33 -13.66 0.68 -11.21
CA THR A 33 -14.54 0.35 -12.36
C THR A 33 -15.75 -0.47 -11.96
N LYS A 34 -15.68 -1.19 -10.83
CA LYS A 34 -16.79 -1.99 -10.33
C LYS A 34 -16.74 -2.09 -8.79
N LEU A 35 -17.93 -2.04 -8.19
CA LEU A 35 -18.17 -2.31 -6.78
C LEU A 35 -19.24 -3.39 -6.64
N ASP A 36 -18.94 -4.45 -5.91
CA ASP A 36 -19.87 -5.56 -5.64
C ASP A 36 -20.03 -5.74 -4.13
N SER A 37 -21.18 -5.27 -3.61
CA SER A 37 -21.49 -5.35 -2.18
C SER A 37 -21.79 -6.78 -1.71
N GLY A 38 -22.26 -7.65 -2.60
CA GLY A 38 -22.58 -9.04 -2.29
C GLY A 38 -21.32 -9.86 -2.01
N THR A 39 -20.30 -9.69 -2.83
CA THR A 39 -18.99 -10.35 -2.70
C THR A 39 -17.97 -9.53 -1.92
N LYS A 40 -18.31 -8.30 -1.52
CA LYS A 40 -17.41 -7.33 -0.90
C LYS A 40 -16.13 -7.13 -1.71
N THR A 41 -16.26 -6.97 -3.03
CA THR A 41 -15.13 -6.78 -3.93
C THR A 41 -15.19 -5.44 -4.66
N MET A 42 -14.02 -4.94 -5.00
CA MET A 42 -13.81 -3.77 -5.83
C MET A 42 -12.85 -4.12 -6.96
N VAL A 43 -13.13 -3.64 -8.16
CA VAL A 43 -12.19 -3.72 -9.30
C VAL A 43 -11.59 -2.34 -9.52
N VAL A 44 -10.26 -2.29 -9.52
CA VAL A 44 -9.47 -1.08 -9.79
C VAL A 44 -8.73 -1.29 -11.11
N LYS A 45 -8.92 -0.38 -12.05
CA LYS A 45 -8.24 -0.38 -13.34
C LYS A 45 -7.10 0.63 -13.31
N THR A 46 -5.89 0.16 -13.53
CA THR A 46 -4.68 0.97 -13.62
C THR A 46 -4.56 1.68 -14.97
N LYS A 47 -3.64 2.63 -15.06
CA LYS A 47 -3.40 3.43 -16.28
C LYS A 47 -3.01 2.58 -17.49
N ASP A 48 -2.31 1.46 -17.28
CA ASP A 48 -1.93 0.50 -18.34
C ASP A 48 -3.08 -0.43 -18.76
N GLY A 49 -4.25 -0.30 -18.12
CA GLY A 49 -5.45 -1.07 -18.42
C GLY A 49 -5.57 -2.37 -17.63
N THR A 50 -4.62 -2.70 -16.75
CA THR A 50 -4.68 -3.89 -15.89
C THR A 50 -5.79 -3.72 -14.85
N GLU A 51 -6.56 -4.79 -14.63
CA GLU A 51 -7.62 -4.82 -13.62
C GLU A 51 -7.16 -5.62 -12.39
N HIS A 52 -7.30 -5.00 -11.22
CA HIS A 52 -7.02 -5.59 -9.92
C HIS A 52 -8.33 -5.76 -9.16
N THR A 53 -8.66 -6.99 -8.78
CA THR A 53 -9.81 -7.27 -7.92
C THR A 53 -9.32 -7.40 -6.49
N VAL A 54 -9.82 -6.54 -5.61
CA VAL A 54 -9.47 -6.54 -4.19
C VAL A 54 -10.71 -6.80 -3.34
N HIS A 55 -10.53 -7.54 -2.25
CA HIS A 55 -11.59 -7.84 -1.28
C HIS A 55 -11.56 -6.83 -0.13
N PHE A 56 -12.73 -6.33 0.22
CA PHE A 56 -12.94 -5.55 1.44
C PHE A 56 -13.16 -6.46 2.63
N VAL A 57 -12.54 -6.10 3.75
CA VAL A 57 -12.77 -6.71 5.05
C VAL A 57 -13.19 -5.62 6.06
N ASP A 58 -13.72 -6.02 7.21
CA ASP A 58 -14.19 -5.08 8.23
C ASP A 58 -13.08 -4.14 8.73
N LYS A 59 -11.82 -4.59 8.65
CA LYS A 59 -10.62 -3.82 9.01
C LYS A 59 -10.11 -2.89 7.90
N THR A 60 -10.62 -2.99 6.67
CA THR A 60 -10.22 -2.08 5.58
C THR A 60 -10.55 -0.65 5.96
N THR A 61 -9.54 0.22 5.98
CA THR A 61 -9.70 1.65 6.19
C THR A 61 -9.92 2.35 4.85
N VAL A 62 -10.74 3.43 4.85
CA VAL A 62 -10.93 4.28 3.66
C VAL A 62 -10.71 5.72 4.07
N TRP A 63 -9.78 6.39 3.40
CA TRP A 63 -9.46 7.79 3.60
C TRP A 63 -10.00 8.66 2.46
N GLY A 64 -10.39 9.91 2.78
CA GLY A 64 -10.85 10.87 1.78
C GLY A 64 -12.22 10.54 1.15
N ALA A 65 -12.88 9.48 1.59
CA ALA A 65 -14.27 9.26 1.24
C ALA A 65 -15.18 10.15 2.10
N ASP A 66 -16.29 10.59 1.53
CA ASP A 66 -17.23 11.43 2.24
C ASP A 66 -17.82 10.69 3.45
N LYS A 67 -17.40 11.09 4.65
CA LYS A 67 -17.84 10.48 5.91
C LYS A 67 -19.35 10.63 6.15
N THR A 68 -20.02 11.54 5.44
CA THR A 68 -21.47 11.76 5.55
C THR A 68 -22.26 10.75 4.73
N ALA A 69 -21.67 10.17 3.67
CA ALA A 69 -22.27 9.11 2.87
C ALA A 69 -22.10 7.71 3.51
N ALA A 70 -21.14 7.55 4.40
CA ALA A 70 -20.86 6.29 5.09
C ALA A 70 -21.77 6.11 6.30
N GLY A 71 -23.01 5.72 6.07
CA GLY A 71 -23.78 5.03 7.12
C GLY A 71 -23.01 3.78 7.53
N ALA A 72 -23.06 3.38 8.82
CA ALA A 72 -22.36 2.23 9.40
C ALA A 72 -22.64 0.86 8.72
N LYS A 73 -23.34 0.85 7.61
CA LYS A 73 -23.70 -0.33 6.79
C LYS A 73 -23.12 -0.27 5.37
N ASP A 74 -22.43 0.80 4.97
CA ASP A 74 -21.85 0.89 3.63
C ASP A 74 -20.52 0.09 3.59
N THR A 75 -20.52 -1.01 2.84
CA THR A 75 -19.37 -1.86 2.65
C THR A 75 -18.19 -1.12 2.02
N PHE A 76 -18.47 -0.13 1.19
CA PHE A 76 -17.45 0.62 0.45
C PHE A 76 -17.14 2.00 1.05
N LYS A 77 -17.75 2.36 2.17
CA LYS A 77 -17.39 3.54 2.99
C LYS A 77 -17.30 4.85 2.18
N GLY A 78 -18.25 5.04 1.26
CA GLY A 78 -18.35 6.27 0.45
C GLY A 78 -17.51 6.27 -0.84
N LEU A 79 -16.91 5.15 -1.22
CA LEU A 79 -16.34 4.97 -2.55
C LEU A 79 -17.46 4.73 -3.59
N SER A 80 -17.21 5.14 -4.82
CA SER A 80 -18.09 4.92 -5.97
C SER A 80 -17.29 4.52 -7.21
N GLU A 81 -17.96 3.94 -8.18
CA GLU A 81 -17.38 3.76 -9.52
C GLU A 81 -16.96 5.13 -10.08
N GLY A 82 -15.83 5.19 -10.76
CA GLY A 82 -15.19 6.42 -11.21
C GLY A 82 -14.30 7.09 -10.16
N SER A 83 -14.28 6.64 -8.90
CA SER A 83 -13.33 7.15 -7.90
C SER A 83 -11.89 6.78 -8.30
N GLU A 84 -10.99 7.76 -8.24
CA GLU A 84 -9.55 7.52 -8.35
C GLU A 84 -8.98 7.23 -6.97
N VAL A 85 -8.21 6.15 -6.84
CA VAL A 85 -7.77 5.61 -5.55
C VAL A 85 -6.35 5.07 -5.59
N VAL A 86 -5.67 5.11 -4.45
CA VAL A 86 -4.55 4.22 -4.13
C VAL A 86 -5.06 3.14 -3.20
N VAL A 87 -4.82 1.88 -3.54
CA VAL A 87 -5.24 0.72 -2.74
C VAL A 87 -4.00 0.01 -2.23
N HIS A 88 -3.86 -0.04 -0.90
CA HIS A 88 -2.87 -0.87 -0.21
C HIS A 88 -3.51 -2.22 0.11
N TYR A 89 -2.86 -3.30 -0.27
CA TYR A 89 -3.40 -4.65 -0.11
C TYR A 89 -2.35 -5.67 0.27
N THR A 90 -2.78 -6.73 0.94
CA THR A 90 -1.97 -7.92 1.20
C THR A 90 -2.42 -9.03 0.26
N LYS A 91 -1.46 -9.85 -0.19
CA LYS A 91 -1.72 -10.97 -1.10
C LYS A 91 -1.58 -12.28 -0.37
N LYS A 92 -2.66 -13.07 -0.33
CA LYS A 92 -2.68 -14.45 0.18
C LYS A 92 -3.08 -15.41 -0.93
N GLY A 93 -2.11 -16.08 -1.52
CA GLY A 93 -2.34 -16.93 -2.69
C GLY A 93 -2.80 -16.10 -3.88
N THR A 94 -4.05 -16.29 -4.31
CA THR A 94 -4.67 -15.56 -5.43
C THR A 94 -5.60 -14.43 -4.98
N VAL A 95 -5.73 -14.20 -3.67
CA VAL A 95 -6.67 -13.23 -3.10
C VAL A 95 -5.92 -11.99 -2.64
N ASP A 96 -6.26 -10.85 -3.22
CA ASP A 96 -5.79 -9.54 -2.81
C ASP A 96 -6.80 -8.93 -1.82
N THR A 97 -6.36 -8.64 -0.60
CA THR A 97 -7.21 -8.11 0.47
C THR A 97 -6.80 -6.68 0.78
N ALA A 98 -7.71 -5.73 0.58
CA ALA A 98 -7.47 -4.32 0.85
C ALA A 98 -7.27 -4.08 2.35
N THR A 99 -6.15 -3.46 2.71
CA THR A 99 -5.86 -2.99 4.07
C THR A 99 -6.25 -1.53 4.23
N GLU A 100 -5.93 -0.69 3.22
CA GLU A 100 -6.22 0.73 3.19
C GLU A 100 -6.55 1.17 1.77
N ILE A 101 -7.47 2.10 1.62
CA ILE A 101 -7.86 2.70 0.35
C ILE A 101 -7.90 4.21 0.54
N ASP A 102 -7.08 4.89 -0.23
CA ASP A 102 -6.97 6.34 -0.22
C ASP A 102 -7.62 6.91 -1.48
N LYS A 103 -8.71 7.65 -1.32
CA LYS A 103 -9.32 8.38 -2.42
C LYS A 103 -8.44 9.56 -2.83
N ILE A 104 -8.26 9.76 -4.13
CA ILE A 104 -7.55 10.90 -4.68
C ILE A 104 -8.54 12.03 -4.99
N GLY A 105 -8.09 13.27 -4.79
CA GLY A 105 -8.89 14.46 -5.05
C GLY A 105 -9.68 14.93 -3.84
N LYS A 106 -10.83 15.57 -4.08
CA LYS A 106 -11.58 16.33 -3.09
C LYS A 106 -11.62 15.66 -1.70
N ASP A 107 -10.92 16.28 -0.75
CA ASP A 107 -10.76 15.86 0.66
C ASP A 107 -9.98 14.54 0.89
N GLY A 108 -9.39 13.98 -0.19
CA GLY A 108 -8.49 12.83 -0.15
C GLY A 108 -7.03 13.22 -0.41
N LEU A 109 -6.27 12.29 -1.02
CA LEU A 109 -4.89 12.52 -1.39
C LEU A 109 -4.78 13.64 -2.41
N LYS A 110 -3.78 14.49 -2.24
CA LYS A 110 -3.26 15.42 -3.24
C LYS A 110 -2.17 14.72 -4.04
N SER A 111 -1.90 15.18 -5.25
CA SER A 111 -0.80 14.68 -6.06
C SER A 111 0.12 15.81 -6.51
N ILE A 112 1.39 15.47 -6.72
CA ILE A 112 2.39 16.37 -7.32
C ILE A 112 3.35 15.55 -8.16
N ASP A 113 3.59 16.05 -9.38
CA ASP A 113 4.57 15.48 -10.28
C ASP A 113 5.93 16.14 -10.07
N GLY A 114 6.98 15.36 -10.11
CA GLY A 114 8.32 15.91 -9.98
C GLY A 114 9.42 14.89 -10.15
N THR A 115 10.62 15.37 -9.86
CA THR A 115 11.85 14.58 -9.90
C THR A 115 12.33 14.35 -8.48
N VAL A 116 12.54 13.10 -8.09
CA VAL A 116 13.12 12.75 -6.78
C VAL A 116 14.56 13.21 -6.75
N THR A 117 14.88 14.17 -5.88
CA THR A 117 16.23 14.74 -5.74
C THR A 117 16.99 14.16 -4.55
N LYS A 118 16.27 13.69 -3.53
CA LYS A 118 16.87 13.11 -2.32
C LYS A 118 15.94 12.10 -1.65
N VAL A 119 16.51 11.01 -1.18
CA VAL A 119 15.85 10.05 -0.27
C VAL A 119 16.66 9.96 1.01
N GLY A 120 16.00 10.08 2.15
CA GLY A 120 16.62 9.90 3.46
C GLY A 120 17.22 8.49 3.61
N LYS A 121 18.27 8.35 4.41
CA LYS A 121 18.98 7.05 4.59
C LYS A 121 18.08 5.94 5.13
N ASP A 122 17.07 6.30 5.91
CA ASP A 122 16.08 5.40 6.49
C ASP A 122 14.83 5.21 5.58
N GLY A 123 14.77 5.91 4.44
CA GLY A 123 13.62 5.92 3.54
C GLY A 123 12.41 6.69 4.06
N LYS A 124 12.52 7.35 5.22
CA LYS A 124 11.38 8.07 5.85
C LYS A 124 11.17 9.49 5.34
N THR A 125 12.08 9.99 4.53
CA THR A 125 11.98 11.34 3.97
C THR A 125 12.35 11.31 2.51
N VAL A 126 11.56 11.99 1.67
CA VAL A 126 11.82 12.14 0.24
C VAL A 126 11.69 13.61 -0.13
N VAL A 127 12.62 14.10 -0.95
CA VAL A 127 12.54 15.43 -1.55
C VAL A 127 12.27 15.31 -3.04
N VAL A 128 11.23 15.98 -3.48
CA VAL A 128 10.80 16.01 -4.89
C VAL A 128 10.80 17.42 -5.40
N LYS A 129 11.44 17.66 -6.54
CA LYS A 129 11.47 18.94 -7.24
C LYS A 129 10.40 18.93 -8.32
N SER A 130 9.42 19.80 -8.20
CA SER A 130 8.37 20.01 -9.20
C SER A 130 8.88 20.76 -10.43
N ALA A 131 8.06 20.81 -11.49
CA ALA A 131 8.43 21.43 -12.77
C ALA A 131 8.74 22.93 -12.66
N ASP A 132 8.13 23.63 -11.69
CA ASP A 132 8.38 25.03 -11.38
C ASP A 132 9.70 25.28 -10.63
N GLY A 133 10.44 24.21 -10.29
CA GLY A 133 11.69 24.27 -9.57
C GLY A 133 11.56 24.25 -8.05
N THR A 134 10.33 24.20 -7.50
CA THR A 134 10.08 24.14 -6.06
C THR A 134 10.45 22.76 -5.50
N GLU A 135 11.15 22.75 -4.36
CA GLU A 135 11.43 21.51 -3.64
C GLU A 135 10.37 21.26 -2.56
N HIS A 136 9.81 20.06 -2.60
CA HIS A 136 8.83 19.58 -1.62
C HIS A 136 9.43 18.45 -0.82
N THR A 137 9.39 18.56 0.50
CA THR A 137 9.83 17.50 1.41
C THR A 137 8.63 16.73 1.92
N PHE A 138 8.68 15.41 1.81
CA PHE A 138 7.65 14.49 2.27
C PHE A 138 8.19 13.60 3.37
N GLU A 139 7.42 13.41 4.45
CA GLU A 139 7.54 12.27 5.34
C GLU A 139 6.84 11.08 4.68
N VAL A 140 7.35 9.87 4.82
CA VAL A 140 6.82 8.68 4.14
C VAL A 140 5.97 7.89 5.12
N ALA A 141 4.70 7.69 4.78
CA ALA A 141 3.76 6.89 5.56
C ALA A 141 3.90 5.40 5.19
N GLY A 142 3.90 4.53 6.21
CA GLY A 142 3.90 3.09 6.00
C GLY A 142 5.24 2.49 5.54
N HIS A 143 5.33 1.17 5.58
CA HIS A 143 6.56 0.44 5.26
C HIS A 143 6.73 0.23 3.75
N ASP A 144 5.67 -0.08 3.06
CA ASP A 144 5.58 -0.24 1.60
C ASP A 144 5.96 1.05 0.85
N THR A 145 5.43 2.19 1.31
CA THR A 145 5.76 3.50 0.74
C THR A 145 7.23 3.85 0.93
N ALA A 146 7.82 3.53 2.09
CA ALA A 146 9.23 3.75 2.37
C ALA A 146 10.13 2.91 1.45
N ASP A 147 9.75 1.68 1.15
CA ASP A 147 10.50 0.83 0.24
C ASP A 147 10.38 1.30 -1.22
N ALA A 148 9.19 1.72 -1.67
CA ALA A 148 9.01 2.35 -2.97
C ALA A 148 9.86 3.62 -3.12
N ALA A 149 9.92 4.46 -2.08
CA ALA A 149 10.76 5.66 -2.07
C ALA A 149 12.26 5.33 -2.18
N LYS A 150 12.72 4.27 -1.50
CA LYS A 150 14.11 3.80 -1.60
C LYS A 150 14.43 3.28 -3.00
N ASP A 151 13.52 2.53 -3.61
CA ASP A 151 13.72 1.98 -4.96
C ASP A 151 13.74 3.07 -6.02
N ILE A 152 12.88 4.09 -5.90
CA ILE A 152 12.93 5.29 -6.75
C ILE A 152 14.29 6.00 -6.58
N GLY A 153 14.76 6.17 -5.34
CA GLY A 153 16.05 6.82 -5.05
C GLY A 153 17.27 6.02 -5.47
N LYS A 154 17.17 4.68 -5.53
CA LYS A 154 18.28 3.79 -5.97
C LYS A 154 18.36 3.66 -7.49
N SER A 155 17.29 3.94 -8.22
CA SER A 155 17.27 3.78 -9.66
C SER A 155 18.12 4.87 -10.34
N THR A 156 19.42 4.59 -10.42
CA THR A 156 20.42 5.08 -11.39
C THR A 156 20.67 6.59 -11.52
N ASP A 157 21.81 6.93 -12.07
CA ASP A 157 22.45 8.21 -12.45
C ASP A 157 21.56 9.34 -12.99
N LYS A 158 20.23 9.16 -13.06
CA LYS A 158 19.24 10.18 -13.39
C LYS A 158 18.13 10.16 -12.35
N ALA A 159 17.87 11.30 -11.77
CA ALA A 159 16.78 11.53 -10.84
C ALA A 159 15.45 10.99 -11.38
N ALA A 160 14.84 10.04 -10.66
CA ALA A 160 13.61 9.39 -11.10
C ALA A 160 12.45 10.38 -11.10
N LYS A 161 11.63 10.35 -12.15
CA LYS A 161 10.36 11.07 -12.18
C LYS A 161 9.28 10.26 -11.49
N ALA A 162 8.50 10.91 -10.66
CA ALA A 162 7.39 10.26 -9.94
C ALA A 162 6.27 11.25 -9.66
N THR A 163 5.05 10.73 -9.64
CA THR A 163 3.91 11.37 -8.98
C THR A 163 3.90 10.96 -7.51
N VAL A 164 3.82 11.92 -6.61
CA VAL A 164 3.69 11.67 -5.18
C VAL A 164 2.27 11.96 -4.76
N TYR A 165 1.60 10.96 -4.16
CA TYR A 165 0.27 11.09 -3.56
C TYR A 165 0.43 11.31 -2.07
N TYR A 166 -0.15 12.40 -1.52
CA TYR A 166 0.15 12.84 -0.17
C TYR A 166 -1.03 13.54 0.53
N THR A 167 -0.95 13.61 1.86
CA THR A 167 -1.79 14.45 2.72
C THR A 167 -0.96 15.59 3.32
N ASP A 168 -1.64 16.66 3.74
CA ASP A 168 -1.07 17.69 4.61
C ASP A 168 -1.51 17.43 6.06
N GLU A 169 -0.59 17.08 6.92
CA GLU A 169 -0.82 16.75 8.32
C GLU A 169 0.00 17.64 9.25
N GLY A 170 -0.66 18.53 9.99
CA GLY A 170 0.01 19.41 10.93
C GLY A 170 1.11 20.28 10.33
N GLY A 171 0.97 20.70 9.08
CA GLY A 171 1.97 21.49 8.35
C GLY A 171 3.08 20.67 7.66
N LYS A 172 3.01 19.36 7.74
CA LYS A 172 3.91 18.42 7.06
C LYS A 172 3.18 17.74 5.91
N LYS A 173 3.92 17.41 4.86
CA LYS A 173 3.43 16.58 3.74
C LYS A 173 3.77 15.13 4.04
N VAL A 174 2.75 14.27 4.10
CA VAL A 174 2.92 12.83 4.34
C VAL A 174 2.61 12.11 3.03
N ALA A 175 3.62 11.44 2.45
CA ALA A 175 3.47 10.67 1.22
C ALA A 175 2.91 9.28 1.54
N HIS A 176 1.86 8.90 0.83
CA HIS A 176 1.19 7.60 0.93
C HIS A 176 1.57 6.68 -0.22
N PHE A 177 1.89 7.24 -1.39
CA PHE A 177 2.26 6.43 -2.55
C PHE A 177 3.17 7.22 -3.51
N PHE A 178 4.03 6.49 -4.22
CA PHE A 178 4.87 7.02 -5.30
C PHE A 178 4.62 6.21 -6.56
N GLU A 179 4.18 6.88 -7.61
CA GLU A 179 4.04 6.29 -8.95
C GLU A 179 5.15 6.78 -9.85
N LYS A 180 6.00 5.86 -10.33
CA LYS A 180 7.10 6.17 -11.25
C LYS A 180 6.59 6.29 -12.68
N PHE A 181 7.09 7.27 -13.48
CA PHE A 181 6.75 7.44 -14.90
C PHE A 181 7.95 7.84 -15.77
#